data_7ffedba3b454ce4086d04ec8897ad138
#
_entry.id   7ffedba3b454ce4086d04ec8897ad138
#
_cell.length_a   1.000
_cell.length_b   1.000
_cell.length_c   1.000
_cell.angle_alpha   90.00
_cell.angle_beta   90.00
_cell.angle_gamma   90.00
#
_symmetry.space_group_name_H-M   'P 1'
#
loop_
_entity.id
_entity.type
_entity.pdbx_description
1 polymer ?
#
loop_
_entity_poly.entity_id
_entity_poly.type
_entity_poly.pdbx_seq_one_letter_code
_entity_poly.pdbx_strand_id
1 'polypeptide(L)'
;AIENIGLKFDKFATGHYAGVRYDEKTKRYILLRGKNLIKDQSYFLYRLTQKQLSKIIFPMYENTKEETREMARKFNLEVADKNESQDFFGGEYHRLFDEDLDGKIIHIETNQVLGHHKGIWHYTVGQRKGLGIAYKEPLFIVSLESETNTVYVGGKDYTFVKEVNIHNINWIAEPKESEFEALVKTRSAHKGAMAIVKQVDENKINIKFLEPTGIVAKGQSCVCYNDDEVLCGGIVY
;
A
#
# COMPACT_ATOMS: atom_id res chain seq x y z
N ALA A 1 8.04 11.01 -16.29
CA ALA A 1 7.25 12.23 -16.58
C ALA A 1 8.16 13.47 -16.57
N ILE A 2 8.87 13.78 -15.48
CA ILE A 2 9.68 15.02 -15.36
C ILE A 2 10.85 15.04 -16.36
N GLU A 3 11.52 13.91 -16.62
CA GLU A 3 12.57 13.79 -17.64
C GLU A 3 12.03 14.08 -19.06
N ASN A 4 10.73 13.86 -19.31
CA ASN A 4 10.13 14.04 -20.64
C ASN A 4 9.76 15.49 -20.97
N ILE A 5 9.81 16.41 -20.01
CA ILE A 5 9.55 17.85 -20.24
C ILE A 5 10.80 18.64 -20.61
N GLY A 6 11.94 17.97 -20.83
CA GLY A 6 13.17 18.58 -21.33
C GLY A 6 13.96 19.44 -20.33
N LEU A 7 13.52 19.49 -19.06
CA LEU A 7 14.25 20.20 -18.01
C LEU A 7 15.50 19.44 -17.58
N LYS A 8 16.63 20.11 -17.59
CA LYS A 8 17.87 19.60 -17.01
C LYS A 8 17.90 19.95 -15.54
N PHE A 9 18.07 18.93 -14.68
CA PHE A 9 18.22 19.10 -13.23
C PHE A 9 19.14 18.01 -12.67
N ASP A 10 19.87 18.33 -11.62
CA ASP A 10 20.73 17.37 -10.91
C ASP A 10 19.92 16.59 -9.87
N LYS A 11 19.01 17.27 -9.18
CA LYS A 11 18.16 16.71 -8.14
C LYS A 11 16.73 17.22 -8.27
N PHE A 12 15.80 16.38 -7.82
CA PHE A 12 14.38 16.69 -7.70
C PHE A 12 13.95 16.56 -6.22
N ALA A 13 13.45 17.63 -5.64
CA ALA A 13 12.97 17.66 -4.28
C ALA A 13 11.43 17.50 -4.23
N THR A 14 10.95 16.72 -3.29
CA THR A 14 9.51 16.52 -3.06
C THR A 14 9.19 16.39 -1.58
N GLY A 15 8.00 16.86 -1.17
CA GLY A 15 7.57 16.96 0.23
C GLY A 15 7.14 15.63 0.87
N HIS A 16 7.52 14.48 0.33
CA HIS A 16 7.20 13.20 0.96
C HIS A 16 7.98 13.00 2.26
N TYR A 17 7.30 12.44 3.26
CA TYR A 17 7.92 12.00 4.51
C TYR A 17 8.59 10.63 4.28
N ALA A 18 9.76 10.66 3.70
CA ALA A 18 10.63 9.52 3.44
C ALA A 18 12.07 10.00 3.42
N GLY A 19 13.03 9.09 3.40
CA GLY A 19 14.45 9.41 3.28
C GLY A 19 15.12 8.66 2.14
N VAL A 20 16.28 9.15 1.73
CA VAL A 20 17.16 8.45 0.79
C VAL A 20 18.61 8.60 1.25
N ARG A 21 19.34 7.49 1.26
CA ARG A 21 20.76 7.43 1.64
C ARG A 21 21.51 6.62 0.59
N TYR A 22 22.72 7.07 0.26
CA TYR A 22 23.63 6.26 -0.52
C TYR A 22 24.45 5.35 0.39
N ASP A 23 24.49 4.07 0.08
CA ASP A 23 25.29 3.09 0.81
C ASP A 23 26.57 2.78 0.02
N GLU A 24 27.70 3.19 0.58
CA GLU A 24 29.02 3.02 -0.04
C GLU A 24 29.44 1.55 -0.18
N LYS A 25 28.92 0.66 0.68
CA LYS A 25 29.27 -0.77 0.65
C LYS A 25 28.60 -1.49 -0.50
N THR A 26 27.29 -1.26 -0.67
CA THR A 26 26.50 -1.90 -1.72
C THR A 26 26.46 -1.11 -3.02
N LYS A 27 26.97 0.15 -2.98
CA LYS A 27 26.89 1.11 -4.11
C LYS A 27 25.47 1.36 -4.59
N ARG A 28 24.50 1.33 -3.66
CA ARG A 28 23.07 1.52 -3.92
C ARG A 28 22.49 2.68 -3.12
N TYR A 29 21.43 3.26 -3.64
CA TYR A 29 20.57 4.18 -2.91
C TYR A 29 19.51 3.40 -2.13
N ILE A 30 19.42 3.65 -0.84
CA ILE A 30 18.48 3.03 0.09
C ILE A 30 17.35 4.00 0.34
N LEU A 31 16.11 3.55 0.15
CA LEU A 31 14.91 4.29 0.52
C LEU A 31 14.63 4.03 2.01
N LEU A 32 14.43 5.10 2.77
CA LEU A 32 14.20 5.04 4.21
C LEU A 32 12.77 5.47 4.55
N ARG A 33 12.23 4.88 5.60
CA ARG A 33 10.98 5.34 6.22
C ARG A 33 11.17 6.74 6.76
N GLY A 34 10.14 7.56 6.70
CA GLY A 34 10.15 8.86 7.37
C GLY A 34 10.35 8.72 8.88
N LYS A 35 11.10 9.61 9.52
CA LYS A 35 11.33 9.58 10.99
C LYS A 35 10.01 9.65 11.77
N ASN A 36 9.04 10.40 11.28
CA ASN A 36 7.68 10.33 11.78
C ASN A 36 6.94 9.15 11.15
N LEU A 37 6.92 8.01 11.84
CA LEU A 37 6.29 6.77 11.36
C LEU A 37 4.78 6.90 11.09
N ILE A 38 4.09 7.85 11.75
CA ILE A 38 2.65 8.11 11.51
C ILE A 38 2.44 8.73 10.14
N LYS A 39 3.43 9.50 9.66
CA LYS A 39 3.40 10.19 8.37
C LYS A 39 4.29 9.54 7.31
N ASP A 40 4.94 8.43 7.65
CA ASP A 40 5.79 7.69 6.72
C ASP A 40 5.07 7.37 5.41
N GLN A 41 5.66 7.82 4.31
CA GLN A 41 5.16 7.64 2.95
C GLN A 41 6.03 6.71 2.09
N SER A 42 7.03 6.07 2.68
CA SER A 42 7.92 5.14 1.98
C SER A 42 7.18 3.98 1.31
N TYR A 43 6.03 3.58 1.87
CA TYR A 43 5.14 2.58 1.30
C TYR A 43 4.71 2.91 -0.15
N PHE A 44 4.48 4.17 -0.49
CA PHE A 44 4.09 4.58 -1.84
C PHE A 44 5.28 4.72 -2.79
N LEU A 45 6.50 4.80 -2.24
CA LEU A 45 7.72 5.11 -2.96
C LEU A 45 8.57 3.88 -3.30
N TYR A 46 8.18 2.69 -2.85
CA TYR A 46 8.95 1.46 -3.06
C TYR A 46 9.23 1.15 -4.54
N ARG A 47 8.44 1.70 -5.46
CA ARG A 47 8.63 1.49 -6.92
C ARG A 47 9.69 2.39 -7.54
N LEU A 48 10.31 3.29 -6.78
CA LEU A 48 11.40 4.12 -7.28
C LEU A 48 12.63 3.26 -7.63
N THR A 49 13.12 3.44 -8.85
CA THR A 49 14.33 2.76 -9.33
C THR A 49 15.58 3.39 -8.73
N GLN A 50 16.72 2.70 -8.77
CA GLN A 50 18.02 3.22 -8.34
C GLN A 50 18.38 4.54 -9.05
N LYS A 51 18.08 4.64 -10.36
CA LYS A 51 18.25 5.87 -11.13
C LYS A 51 17.40 7.02 -10.58
N GLN A 52 16.16 6.77 -10.19
CA GLN A 52 15.27 7.77 -9.61
C GLN A 52 15.72 8.15 -8.19
N LEU A 53 16.05 7.16 -7.35
CA LEU A 53 16.56 7.39 -6.00
C LEU A 53 17.86 8.22 -6.01
N SER A 54 18.74 8.05 -7.01
CA SER A 54 19.95 8.85 -7.12
C SER A 54 19.70 10.34 -7.38
N LYS A 55 18.51 10.69 -7.90
CA LYS A 55 18.15 12.06 -8.26
C LYS A 55 17.14 12.72 -7.33
N ILE A 56 16.56 11.98 -6.37
CA ILE A 56 15.52 12.51 -5.50
C ILE A 56 16.07 13.00 -4.17
N ILE A 57 15.40 14.01 -3.60
CA ILE A 57 15.65 14.52 -2.25
C ILE A 57 14.31 14.60 -1.54
N PHE A 58 14.28 14.21 -0.27
CA PHE A 58 13.12 14.29 0.61
C PHE A 58 13.40 15.25 1.77
N PRO A 59 13.16 16.55 1.62
CA PRO A 59 13.48 17.55 2.67
C PRO A 59 12.70 17.33 3.97
N MET A 60 11.55 16.63 3.92
CA MET A 60 10.68 16.38 5.08
C MET A 60 11.06 15.12 5.86
N TYR A 61 12.17 14.46 5.55
CA TYR A 61 12.57 13.19 6.15
C TYR A 61 12.64 13.24 7.68
N GLU A 62 13.29 14.27 8.24
CA GLU A 62 13.51 14.43 9.68
C GLU A 62 12.32 15.10 10.40
N ASN A 63 11.40 15.72 9.66
CA ASN A 63 10.39 16.60 10.22
C ASN A 63 9.15 15.85 10.71
N THR A 64 8.60 16.32 11.82
CA THR A 64 7.22 16.06 12.18
C THR A 64 6.27 16.93 11.35
N LYS A 65 4.99 16.60 11.39
CA LYS A 65 3.98 17.43 10.71
C LYS A 65 3.86 18.82 11.35
N GLU A 66 3.97 18.87 12.66
CA GLU A 66 3.93 20.10 13.46
C GLU A 66 5.05 21.03 13.04
N GLU A 67 6.29 20.54 13.01
CA GLU A 67 7.45 21.31 12.56
C GLU A 67 7.31 21.80 11.11
N THR A 68 6.77 20.94 10.23
CA THR A 68 6.50 21.35 8.84
C THR A 68 5.49 22.48 8.76
N ARG A 69 4.41 22.43 9.56
CA ARG A 69 3.42 23.52 9.64
C ARG A 69 4.01 24.81 10.22
N GLU A 70 4.83 24.70 11.24
CA GLU A 70 5.54 25.85 11.81
C GLU A 70 6.47 26.51 10.79
N MET A 71 7.22 25.72 10.03
CA MET A 71 8.02 26.26 8.92
C MET A 71 7.15 26.96 7.87
N ALA A 72 6.03 26.35 7.50
CA ALA A 72 5.10 26.95 6.53
C ALA A 72 4.56 28.32 7.02
N ARG A 73 4.20 28.43 8.30
CA ARG A 73 3.79 29.72 8.92
C ARG A 73 4.94 30.73 8.95
N LYS A 74 6.14 30.28 9.33
CA LYS A 74 7.34 31.13 9.33
C LYS A 74 7.66 31.70 7.95
N PHE A 75 7.40 30.95 6.89
CA PHE A 75 7.56 31.38 5.50
C PHE A 75 6.30 32.06 4.92
N ASN A 76 5.26 32.29 5.73
CA ASN A 76 3.98 32.89 5.32
C ASN A 76 3.33 32.18 4.13
N LEU A 77 3.38 30.83 4.12
CA LEU A 77 2.75 30.05 3.07
C LEU A 77 1.26 29.88 3.34
N GLU A 78 0.42 30.21 2.37
CA GLU A 78 -1.06 30.10 2.46
C GLU A 78 -1.57 28.68 2.77
N VAL A 79 -0.73 27.69 2.51
CA VAL A 79 -1.06 26.25 2.72
C VAL A 79 -0.79 25.77 4.15
N ALA A 80 -0.24 26.62 5.04
CA ALA A 80 0.17 26.24 6.40
C ALA A 80 -0.95 25.58 7.22
N ASP A 81 -2.20 26.08 7.07
CA ASP A 81 -3.36 25.58 7.80
C ASP A 81 -4.34 24.76 6.94
N LYS A 82 -3.95 24.44 5.69
CA LYS A 82 -4.77 23.65 4.78
C LYS A 82 -4.84 22.20 5.24
N ASN A 83 -6.04 21.62 5.17
CA ASN A 83 -6.20 20.17 5.39
C ASN A 83 -5.46 19.39 4.32
N GLU A 84 -4.93 18.20 4.70
CA GLU A 84 -4.30 17.32 3.72
C GLU A 84 -5.31 16.88 2.66
N SER A 85 -4.91 16.99 1.40
CA SER A 85 -5.63 16.37 0.29
C SER A 85 -5.30 14.87 0.30
N GLN A 86 -6.08 14.08 1.04
CA GLN A 86 -5.91 12.62 1.09
C GLN A 86 -6.68 11.93 -0.04
N ASP A 87 -7.62 12.62 -0.65
CA ASP A 87 -8.48 12.08 -1.68
C ASP A 87 -8.69 13.11 -2.80
N PHE A 88 -8.13 12.83 -3.97
CA PHE A 88 -8.26 13.70 -5.15
C PHE A 88 -9.66 13.65 -5.78
N PHE A 89 -10.49 12.67 -5.43
CA PHE A 89 -11.84 12.46 -5.95
C PHE A 89 -12.95 12.77 -4.94
N GLY A 90 -12.62 13.19 -3.71
CA GLY A 90 -13.61 13.51 -2.69
C GLY A 90 -14.49 12.32 -2.27
N GLY A 91 -14.00 11.08 -2.41
CA GLY A 91 -14.72 9.85 -2.06
C GLY A 91 -15.74 9.37 -3.12
N GLU A 92 -15.90 10.09 -4.22
CA GLU A 92 -16.91 9.78 -5.25
C GLU A 92 -16.37 8.88 -6.38
N TYR A 93 -15.57 7.87 -6.05
CA TYR A 93 -14.99 6.92 -7.02
C TYR A 93 -16.04 6.20 -7.88
N HIS A 94 -17.29 6.08 -7.40
CA HIS A 94 -18.40 5.51 -8.16
C HIS A 94 -18.72 6.30 -9.45
N ARG A 95 -18.40 7.60 -9.50
CA ARG A 95 -18.56 8.42 -10.70
C ARG A 95 -17.60 8.05 -11.86
N LEU A 96 -16.58 7.23 -11.59
CA LEU A 96 -15.70 6.71 -12.62
C LEU A 96 -16.31 5.53 -13.38
N PHE A 97 -17.45 5.03 -12.90
CA PHE A 97 -18.17 3.89 -13.48
C PHE A 97 -19.54 4.38 -13.90
N ASP A 98 -19.77 4.42 -15.20
CA ASP A 98 -20.94 5.07 -15.82
C ASP A 98 -22.27 4.30 -15.66
N GLU A 99 -22.24 3.03 -15.22
CA GLU A 99 -23.43 2.18 -15.13
C GLU A 99 -23.45 1.33 -13.87
N ASP A 100 -24.63 1.24 -13.22
CA ASP A 100 -24.91 0.24 -12.20
C ASP A 100 -24.90 -1.16 -12.84
N LEU A 101 -24.05 -2.04 -12.35
CA LEU A 101 -23.99 -3.43 -12.78
C LEU A 101 -24.54 -4.33 -11.67
N ASP A 102 -25.70 -4.96 -11.93
CA ASP A 102 -26.27 -5.91 -10.99
C ASP A 102 -25.31 -7.09 -10.74
N GLY A 103 -25.04 -7.38 -9.47
CA GLY A 103 -24.15 -8.44 -9.06
C GLY A 103 -24.64 -9.14 -7.80
N LYS A 104 -24.02 -10.26 -7.45
CA LYS A 104 -24.42 -11.10 -6.32
C LYS A 104 -23.49 -10.92 -5.14
N ILE A 105 -24.07 -10.97 -3.92
CA ILE A 105 -23.32 -11.13 -2.69
C ILE A 105 -23.48 -12.57 -2.24
N ILE A 106 -22.37 -13.31 -2.20
CA ILE A 106 -22.34 -14.75 -1.96
C ILE A 106 -21.57 -15.07 -0.69
N HIS A 107 -22.10 -15.94 0.15
CA HIS A 107 -21.37 -16.45 1.32
C HIS A 107 -20.29 -17.43 0.87
N ILE A 108 -19.04 -17.16 1.24
CA ILE A 108 -17.86 -17.86 0.71
C ILE A 108 -17.83 -19.38 1.05
N GLU A 109 -18.38 -19.75 2.18
CA GLU A 109 -18.39 -21.15 2.66
C GLU A 109 -19.58 -21.94 2.11
N THR A 110 -20.77 -21.33 2.13
CA THR A 110 -22.01 -22.03 1.78
C THR A 110 -22.42 -21.86 0.32
N ASN A 111 -21.77 -20.96 -0.42
CA ASN A 111 -22.16 -20.53 -1.76
C ASN A 111 -23.60 -19.98 -1.87
N GLN A 112 -24.23 -19.65 -0.74
CA GLN A 112 -25.56 -19.08 -0.71
C GLN A 112 -25.52 -17.63 -1.18
N VAL A 113 -26.45 -17.25 -2.07
CA VAL A 113 -26.70 -15.85 -2.44
C VAL A 113 -27.42 -15.18 -1.27
N LEU A 114 -26.79 -14.18 -0.67
CA LEU A 114 -27.32 -13.44 0.48
C LEU A 114 -27.94 -12.11 0.09
N GLY A 115 -27.65 -11.62 -1.11
CA GLY A 115 -28.18 -10.35 -1.61
C GLY A 115 -27.62 -9.99 -2.98
N HIS A 116 -27.96 -8.78 -3.41
CA HIS A 116 -27.51 -8.19 -4.66
C HIS A 116 -26.86 -6.84 -4.42
N HIS A 117 -26.03 -6.40 -5.36
CA HIS A 117 -25.35 -5.10 -5.33
C HIS A 117 -25.30 -4.48 -6.74
N LYS A 118 -24.98 -3.19 -6.81
CA LYS A 118 -24.95 -2.39 -8.05
C LYS A 118 -23.55 -2.17 -8.62
N GLY A 119 -22.60 -3.04 -8.29
CA GLY A 119 -21.22 -2.98 -8.76
C GLY A 119 -20.22 -3.23 -7.65
N ILE A 120 -19.18 -4.04 -7.93
CA ILE A 120 -18.14 -4.39 -6.96
C ILE A 120 -17.30 -3.18 -6.51
N TRP A 121 -17.25 -2.10 -7.30
CA TRP A 121 -16.51 -0.87 -7.00
C TRP A 121 -17.06 -0.07 -5.81
N HIS A 122 -18.27 -0.39 -5.34
CA HIS A 122 -18.83 0.16 -4.09
C HIS A 122 -18.28 -0.52 -2.85
N TYR A 123 -17.47 -1.55 -3.01
CA TYR A 123 -17.04 -2.42 -1.92
C TYR A 123 -15.52 -2.49 -1.82
N THR A 124 -15.05 -2.74 -0.59
CA THR A 124 -13.63 -2.91 -0.30
C THR A 124 -13.42 -4.19 0.49
N VAL A 125 -12.41 -4.96 0.14
CA VAL A 125 -12.03 -6.18 0.87
C VAL A 125 -11.73 -5.84 2.33
N GLY A 126 -12.33 -6.59 3.26
CA GLY A 126 -12.30 -6.35 4.70
C GLY A 126 -13.41 -5.41 5.21
N GLN A 127 -14.22 -4.83 4.33
CA GLN A 127 -15.37 -3.99 4.71
C GLN A 127 -16.42 -4.83 5.46
N ARG A 128 -16.95 -4.27 6.57
CA ARG A 128 -18.02 -4.86 7.37
C ARG A 128 -19.35 -4.10 7.25
N LYS A 129 -19.27 -2.76 7.19
CA LYS A 129 -20.46 -1.90 7.18
C LYS A 129 -20.96 -1.67 5.76
N GLY A 130 -22.28 -1.44 5.62
CA GLY A 130 -22.88 -1.06 4.34
C GLY A 130 -23.12 -2.23 3.38
N LEU A 131 -23.13 -3.48 3.86
CA LEU A 131 -23.42 -4.66 3.04
C LEU A 131 -24.91 -4.81 2.73
N GLY A 132 -25.80 -4.22 3.55
CA GLY A 132 -27.26 -4.34 3.39
C GLY A 132 -27.81 -5.75 3.62
N ILE A 133 -27.04 -6.64 4.28
CA ILE A 133 -27.38 -8.03 4.51
C ILE A 133 -27.68 -8.26 5.98
N ALA A 134 -28.81 -8.92 6.28
CA ALA A 134 -29.10 -9.45 7.60
C ALA A 134 -28.59 -10.90 7.66
N TYR A 135 -27.69 -11.18 8.58
CA TYR A 135 -27.14 -12.52 8.80
C TYR A 135 -26.94 -12.80 10.28
N LYS A 136 -26.82 -14.08 10.65
CA LYS A 136 -26.70 -14.52 12.06
C LYS A 136 -25.45 -14.00 12.78
N GLU A 137 -24.43 -13.64 12.03
CA GLU A 137 -23.14 -13.13 12.53
C GLU A 137 -22.62 -11.98 11.64
N PRO A 138 -21.67 -11.17 12.14
CA PRO A 138 -21.06 -10.12 11.34
C PRO A 138 -20.34 -10.70 10.13
N LEU A 139 -20.70 -10.22 8.94
CA LEU A 139 -20.02 -10.57 7.68
C LEU A 139 -19.03 -9.49 7.27
N PHE A 140 -17.96 -9.94 6.62
CA PHE A 140 -16.91 -9.12 6.04
C PHE A 140 -16.76 -9.47 4.58
N ILE A 141 -16.38 -8.50 3.75
CA ILE A 141 -16.01 -8.77 2.37
C ILE A 141 -14.67 -9.49 2.37
N VAL A 142 -14.67 -10.70 1.82
CA VAL A 142 -13.49 -11.57 1.73
C VAL A 142 -12.79 -11.38 0.40
N SER A 143 -13.55 -11.32 -0.71
CA SER A 143 -13.00 -11.09 -2.03
C SER A 143 -14.00 -10.43 -2.96
N LEU A 144 -13.49 -9.80 -4.01
CA LEU A 144 -14.23 -9.19 -5.10
C LEU A 144 -13.81 -9.89 -6.40
N GLU A 145 -14.78 -10.40 -7.15
CA GLU A 145 -14.57 -11.08 -8.42
C GLU A 145 -15.09 -10.19 -9.54
N SER A 146 -14.19 -9.62 -10.32
CA SER A 146 -14.56 -8.66 -11.38
C SER A 146 -15.20 -9.32 -12.59
N GLU A 147 -14.78 -10.53 -12.96
CA GLU A 147 -15.29 -11.23 -14.14
C GLU A 147 -16.77 -11.60 -14.01
N THR A 148 -17.19 -11.96 -12.81
CA THR A 148 -18.57 -12.36 -12.50
C THR A 148 -19.37 -11.27 -11.78
N ASN A 149 -18.77 -10.10 -11.54
CA ASN A 149 -19.34 -9.02 -10.73
C ASN A 149 -19.90 -9.55 -9.39
N THR A 150 -19.07 -10.30 -8.66
CA THR A 150 -19.50 -10.99 -7.44
C THR A 150 -18.72 -10.50 -6.22
N VAL A 151 -19.45 -10.26 -5.13
CA VAL A 151 -18.88 -9.95 -3.80
C VAL A 151 -18.98 -11.20 -2.93
N TYR A 152 -17.85 -11.73 -2.46
CA TYR A 152 -17.83 -12.83 -1.50
C TYR A 152 -17.72 -12.29 -0.09
N VAL A 153 -18.58 -12.78 0.79
CA VAL A 153 -18.62 -12.41 2.21
C VAL A 153 -18.47 -13.63 3.11
N GLY A 154 -17.89 -13.43 4.29
CA GLY A 154 -17.69 -14.49 5.27
C GLY A 154 -17.52 -13.95 6.68
N GLY A 155 -17.45 -14.85 7.67
CA GLY A 155 -17.19 -14.53 9.06
C GLY A 155 -15.79 -13.91 9.27
N LYS A 156 -15.51 -13.51 10.52
CA LYS A 156 -14.24 -12.85 10.86
C LYS A 156 -13.00 -13.70 10.52
N ASP A 157 -13.08 -15.01 10.60
CA ASP A 157 -11.94 -15.90 10.37
C ASP A 157 -11.41 -15.83 8.94
N TYR A 158 -12.26 -15.49 7.98
CA TYR A 158 -11.89 -15.24 6.59
C TYR A 158 -11.17 -13.91 6.35
N THR A 159 -11.06 -13.07 7.38
CA THR A 159 -10.36 -11.77 7.30
C THR A 159 -8.89 -11.85 7.68
N PHE A 160 -8.36 -13.04 7.88
CA PHE A 160 -6.95 -13.26 8.23
C PHE A 160 -6.24 -14.08 7.17
N VAL A 161 -5.02 -13.68 6.87
CA VAL A 161 -4.13 -14.41 5.96
C VAL A 161 -2.81 -14.75 6.66
N LYS A 162 -2.29 -15.94 6.35
CA LYS A 162 -0.98 -16.40 6.84
C LYS A 162 0.10 -16.27 5.77
N GLU A 163 -0.31 -16.20 4.51
CA GLU A 163 0.61 -16.24 3.38
C GLU A 163 0.06 -15.42 2.22
N VAL A 164 0.95 -14.71 1.52
CA VAL A 164 0.65 -13.99 0.29
C VAL A 164 1.78 -14.17 -0.70
N ASN A 165 1.42 -14.16 -1.98
CA ASN A 165 2.38 -14.13 -3.07
C ASN A 165 2.35 -12.77 -3.75
N ILE A 166 3.52 -12.23 -4.07
CA ILE A 166 3.66 -10.96 -4.76
C ILE A 166 4.51 -11.10 -6.02
N HIS A 167 4.22 -10.28 -7.01
CA HIS A 167 4.96 -10.20 -8.26
C HIS A 167 5.32 -8.74 -8.61
N ASN A 168 6.02 -8.53 -9.73
CA ASN A 168 6.51 -7.21 -10.16
C ASN A 168 7.38 -6.54 -9.07
N ILE A 169 8.38 -7.29 -8.63
CA ILE A 169 9.21 -6.92 -7.51
C ILE A 169 10.17 -5.80 -7.91
N ASN A 170 10.21 -4.75 -7.10
CA ASN A 170 11.27 -3.75 -7.13
C ASN A 170 12.19 -3.91 -5.91
N TRP A 171 13.42 -4.30 -6.13
CA TRP A 171 14.45 -4.40 -5.11
C TRP A 171 15.14 -3.05 -4.90
N ILE A 172 14.93 -2.43 -3.74
CA ILE A 172 15.67 -1.24 -3.29
C ILE A 172 17.02 -1.67 -2.74
N ALA A 173 17.00 -2.60 -1.76
CA ALA A 173 18.19 -3.27 -1.25
C ALA A 173 18.18 -4.74 -1.70
N GLU A 174 19.28 -5.22 -2.26
CA GLU A 174 19.37 -6.63 -2.62
C GLU A 174 19.48 -7.50 -1.37
N PRO A 175 18.70 -8.57 -1.27
CA PRO A 175 18.78 -9.47 -0.15
C PRO A 175 20.11 -10.23 -0.19
N LYS A 176 20.67 -10.52 0.98
CA LYS A 176 21.88 -11.34 1.10
C LYS A 176 21.59 -12.82 0.92
N GLU A 177 20.36 -13.23 1.20
CA GLU A 177 19.87 -14.60 1.17
C GLU A 177 18.53 -14.65 0.43
N SER A 178 18.21 -15.79 -0.16
CA SER A 178 16.93 -16.01 -0.86
C SER A 178 15.74 -16.10 0.09
N GLU A 179 15.98 -16.29 1.37
CA GLU A 179 14.97 -16.32 2.43
C GLU A 179 15.46 -15.52 3.63
N PHE A 180 14.63 -14.58 4.13
CA PHE A 180 14.98 -13.68 5.23
C PHE A 180 13.73 -13.21 5.98
N GLU A 181 13.90 -12.72 7.20
CA GLU A 181 12.83 -12.07 7.96
C GLU A 181 12.72 -10.60 7.61
N ALA A 182 11.48 -10.10 7.56
CA ALA A 182 11.19 -8.69 7.35
C ALA A 182 9.89 -8.26 8.02
N LEU A 183 9.78 -6.98 8.32
CA LEU A 183 8.50 -6.35 8.62
C LEU A 183 7.76 -6.07 7.31
N VAL A 184 6.55 -6.60 7.17
CA VAL A 184 5.79 -6.51 5.91
C VAL A 184 4.52 -5.68 6.10
N LYS A 185 4.36 -4.63 5.28
CA LYS A 185 3.13 -3.82 5.19
C LYS A 185 2.35 -4.20 3.94
N THR A 186 1.08 -4.51 4.11
CA THR A 186 0.16 -4.90 3.03
C THR A 186 -0.77 -3.77 2.59
N ARG A 187 -0.70 -2.62 3.25
CA ARG A 187 -1.36 -1.35 2.92
C ARG A 187 -0.66 -0.21 3.66
N SER A 188 -0.84 1.03 3.23
CA SER A 188 -0.17 2.19 3.85
C SER A 188 -0.46 2.33 5.35
N ALA A 189 -1.72 2.15 5.76
CA ALA A 189 -2.14 2.23 7.16
C ALA A 189 -1.82 0.98 8.01
N HIS A 190 -1.28 -0.09 7.41
CA HIS A 190 -0.88 -1.30 8.15
C HIS A 190 0.35 -0.99 9.00
N LYS A 191 0.32 -1.39 10.26
CA LYS A 191 1.49 -1.22 11.16
C LYS A 191 2.69 -2.05 10.73
N GLY A 192 2.45 -3.11 9.98
CA GLY A 192 3.41 -4.14 9.58
C GLY A 192 3.25 -5.39 10.45
N ALA A 193 3.56 -6.53 9.87
CA ALA A 193 3.63 -7.82 10.52
C ALA A 193 4.96 -8.50 10.14
N MET A 194 5.58 -9.20 11.08
CA MET A 194 6.80 -9.96 10.81
C MET A 194 6.49 -11.16 9.94
N ALA A 195 7.32 -11.41 8.97
CA ALA A 195 7.15 -12.49 8.00
C ALA A 195 8.50 -13.06 7.55
N ILE A 196 8.48 -14.32 7.15
CA ILE A 196 9.53 -14.92 6.33
C ILE A 196 9.24 -14.57 4.88
N VAL A 197 10.21 -13.93 4.25
CA VAL A 197 10.16 -13.50 2.84
C VAL A 197 11.07 -14.41 2.04
N LYS A 198 10.51 -15.13 1.08
CA LYS A 198 11.24 -16.08 0.25
C LYS A 198 11.17 -15.68 -1.22
N GLN A 199 12.31 -15.44 -1.83
CA GLN A 199 12.39 -15.22 -3.27
C GLN A 199 12.13 -16.55 -3.99
N VAL A 200 11.12 -16.57 -4.86
CA VAL A 200 10.72 -17.74 -5.66
C VAL A 200 11.43 -17.71 -7.01
N ASP A 201 11.43 -16.53 -7.66
CA ASP A 201 12.15 -16.25 -8.88
C ASP A 201 12.52 -14.74 -8.94
N GLU A 202 13.04 -14.25 -10.07
CA GLU A 202 13.46 -12.87 -10.22
C GLU A 202 12.33 -11.85 -10.01
N ASN A 203 11.09 -12.26 -10.25
CA ASN A 203 9.91 -11.37 -10.23
C ASN A 203 8.85 -11.78 -9.21
N LYS A 204 9.08 -12.85 -8.43
CA LYS A 204 8.10 -13.39 -7.48
C LYS A 204 8.69 -13.64 -6.11
N ILE A 205 7.92 -13.27 -5.10
CA ILE A 205 8.23 -13.49 -3.69
C ILE A 205 7.01 -14.14 -3.03
N ASN A 206 7.28 -15.15 -2.20
CA ASN A 206 6.35 -15.70 -1.24
C ASN A 206 6.61 -15.06 0.13
N ILE A 207 5.55 -14.64 0.82
CA ILE A 207 5.61 -14.00 2.13
C ILE A 207 4.74 -14.80 3.09
N LYS A 208 5.36 -15.40 4.11
CA LYS A 208 4.68 -16.17 5.15
C LYS A 208 4.75 -15.43 6.47
N PHE A 209 3.62 -14.91 6.94
CA PHE A 209 3.53 -14.17 8.19
C PHE A 209 3.75 -15.08 9.40
N LEU A 210 4.51 -14.64 10.37
CA LEU A 210 4.74 -15.39 11.62
C LEU A 210 3.43 -15.53 12.41
N GLU A 211 2.60 -14.47 12.40
CA GLU A 211 1.25 -14.48 12.93
C GLU A 211 0.25 -14.05 11.85
N PRO A 212 -0.97 -14.59 11.83
CA PRO A 212 -1.97 -14.20 10.85
C PRO A 212 -2.17 -12.68 10.83
N THR A 213 -2.10 -12.08 9.66
CA THR A 213 -2.37 -10.64 9.48
C THR A 213 -3.76 -10.41 8.89
N GLY A 214 -4.22 -9.16 8.89
CA GLY A 214 -5.50 -8.80 8.29
C GLY A 214 -5.51 -9.09 6.78
N ILE A 215 -6.70 -9.30 6.24
CA ILE A 215 -6.94 -9.66 4.84
C ILE A 215 -6.20 -8.73 3.87
N VAL A 216 -5.69 -9.31 2.82
CA VAL A 216 -4.92 -8.61 1.78
C VAL A 216 -5.62 -8.82 0.45
N ALA A 217 -5.95 -7.73 -0.23
CA ALA A 217 -6.62 -7.79 -1.53
C ALA A 217 -5.60 -8.04 -2.66
N LYS A 218 -6.00 -8.78 -3.69
CA LYS A 218 -5.28 -8.85 -4.96
C LYS A 218 -5.13 -7.46 -5.57
N GLY A 219 -4.01 -7.21 -6.23
CA GLY A 219 -3.68 -5.89 -6.76
C GLY A 219 -3.11 -4.90 -5.74
N GLN A 220 -3.17 -5.21 -4.44
CA GLN A 220 -2.61 -4.37 -3.38
C GLN A 220 -1.08 -4.44 -3.39
N SER A 221 -0.43 -3.33 -3.09
CA SER A 221 1.02 -3.33 -2.86
C SER A 221 1.36 -4.03 -1.55
N CYS A 222 2.49 -4.71 -1.53
CA CYS A 222 3.09 -5.31 -0.34
C CYS A 222 4.55 -4.88 -0.28
N VAL A 223 4.98 -4.30 0.86
CA VAL A 223 6.31 -3.70 0.99
C VAL A 223 7.01 -4.28 2.21
N CYS A 224 8.26 -4.71 2.00
CA CYS A 224 9.12 -5.34 3.00
C CYS A 224 10.15 -4.34 3.53
N TYR A 225 10.34 -4.35 4.84
CA TYR A 225 11.24 -3.44 5.55
C TYR A 225 12.20 -4.22 6.45
N ASN A 226 13.41 -3.69 6.59
CA ASN A 226 14.33 -4.03 7.65
C ASN A 226 14.58 -2.77 8.47
N ASP A 227 14.08 -2.71 9.68
CA ASP A 227 14.02 -1.52 10.53
C ASP A 227 13.39 -0.32 9.79
N ASP A 228 14.17 0.70 9.45
CA ASP A 228 13.73 1.88 8.70
C ASP A 228 14.10 1.83 7.20
N GLU A 229 14.73 0.77 6.72
CA GLU A 229 15.09 0.59 5.32
C GLU A 229 13.99 -0.17 4.55
N VAL A 230 13.62 0.33 3.39
CA VAL A 230 12.78 -0.41 2.42
C VAL A 230 13.65 -1.40 1.68
N LEU A 231 13.35 -2.69 1.83
CA LEU A 231 14.05 -3.76 1.12
C LEU A 231 13.53 -3.93 -0.31
N CYS A 232 12.24 -4.20 -0.41
CA CYS A 232 11.56 -4.41 -1.69
C CYS A 232 10.06 -4.21 -1.55
N GLY A 233 9.35 -4.27 -2.66
CA GLY A 233 7.91 -4.37 -2.69
C GLY A 233 7.41 -4.88 -4.03
N GLY A 234 6.17 -5.34 -4.06
CA GLY A 234 5.49 -5.90 -5.22
C GLY A 234 3.98 -5.83 -5.09
N ILE A 235 3.28 -6.48 -6.00
CA ILE A 235 1.81 -6.50 -6.08
C ILE A 235 1.31 -7.90 -5.74
N VAL A 236 0.30 -7.99 -4.87
CA VAL A 236 -0.37 -9.24 -4.47
C VAL A 236 -1.18 -9.80 -5.65
N TYR A 237 -1.09 -11.12 -5.91
CA TYR A 237 -1.79 -11.81 -6.99
C TYR A 237 -2.50 -13.10 -6.56
#